data_0393c791a53bd08980504ad7a205e15a
#
_entry.id   0393c791a53bd08980504ad7a205e15a
#
_cell.length_a   1.000
_cell.length_b   1.000
_cell.length_c   1.000
_cell.angle_alpha   90.00
_cell.angle_beta   90.00
_cell.angle_gamma   90.00
#
_symmetry.space_group_name_H-M   'P 1'
#
loop_
_entity.id
_entity.type
_entity.pdbx_description
1 polymer ?
#
loop_
_entity_poly.entity_id
_entity_poly.type
_entity_poly.pdbx_seq_one_letter_code
_entity_poly.pdbx_strand_id
1 'polypeptide(L)'
;TSMKIGKIGSFEITPIVGSFFTTVVSGGIFVTLLWQIANLPNNVYLYAMWPLVLVVAAVNAAITPVLYIPAQKMFAKRGMLPSGSEASSDHSGLVITPERDAKISIEHMNYYHPKATEPTLKNINLDVHDGDFLVVTGPAGCGKSTLCMAMVGAVPKFYGGRLEGMVFVDGKATTQLSIPELANHVGVVLADYDTQLVTMTVREEVAFAMENRGYDRATIDARCAEVFKQVGIEGLEDRKITSLSGGQRQRLAIASVLATNPSVLVLDEPTSSLDPDGTAELYRLVGDLNRNHGITVVVIDHDLHAVLPYANRMALMVDGEIVCDSDVATTLEYMYNHNIYVEALPSVFTTYMELE
;
A
#
# COMPACT_ATOMS: atom_id res chain seq x y z
N THR A 1 -18.90 -0.01 19.22
CA THR A 1 -19.00 -0.78 20.49
C THR A 1 -19.31 -2.22 20.13
N SER A 2 -18.28 -3.07 19.97
CA SER A 2 -18.46 -4.50 19.73
C SER A 2 -18.85 -5.16 21.05
N MET A 3 -20.10 -5.61 21.16
CA MET A 3 -20.53 -6.50 22.23
C MET A 3 -19.83 -7.85 22.03
N LYS A 4 -18.83 -8.17 22.87
CA LYS A 4 -18.30 -9.53 23.00
C LYS A 4 -19.30 -10.35 23.79
N ILE A 5 -20.10 -11.17 23.12
CA ILE A 5 -20.96 -12.16 23.71
C ILE A 5 -20.17 -13.47 23.78
N GLY A 6 -20.05 -14.04 25.02
CA GLY A 6 -19.09 -15.05 25.43
C GLY A 6 -18.96 -16.31 24.58
N LYS A 7 -17.95 -17.12 24.94
CA LYS A 7 -17.69 -18.48 24.41
C LYS A 7 -18.41 -19.52 25.28
N ILE A 8 -19.06 -20.50 24.66
CA ILE A 8 -19.48 -21.74 25.34
C ILE A 8 -18.63 -22.87 24.74
N GLY A 9 -17.66 -23.35 25.50
CA GLY A 9 -16.67 -24.33 25.02
C GLY A 9 -15.76 -23.77 23.95
N SER A 10 -15.48 -24.52 22.90
CA SER A 10 -14.68 -24.10 21.74
C SER A 10 -15.46 -23.31 20.68
N PHE A 11 -16.73 -22.95 20.94
CA PHE A 11 -17.62 -22.29 19.99
C PHE A 11 -17.76 -20.79 20.26
N GLU A 12 -17.53 -19.97 19.25
CA GLU A 12 -17.87 -18.55 19.24
C GLU A 12 -19.37 -18.38 18.91
N ILE A 13 -20.16 -17.90 19.88
CA ILE A 13 -21.60 -17.68 19.72
C ILE A 13 -21.90 -16.38 18.98
N THR A 14 -20.93 -15.46 18.90
CA THR A 14 -21.08 -14.13 18.32
C THR A 14 -21.65 -14.11 16.89
N PRO A 15 -21.21 -14.97 15.95
CA PRO A 15 -21.79 -14.99 14.60
C PRO A 15 -23.24 -15.48 14.55
N ILE A 16 -23.60 -16.44 15.39
CA ILE A 16 -24.95 -17.01 15.46
C ILE A 16 -25.95 -15.96 15.98
N VAL A 17 -25.58 -15.31 17.08
CA VAL A 17 -26.39 -14.25 17.69
C VAL A 17 -26.46 -13.04 16.77
N GLY A 18 -25.36 -12.66 16.15
CA GLY A 18 -25.30 -11.57 15.18
C GLY A 18 -26.22 -11.82 13.98
N SER A 19 -26.16 -13.01 13.37
CA SER A 19 -27.01 -13.39 12.23
C SER A 19 -28.49 -13.36 12.60
N PHE A 20 -28.86 -13.87 13.78
CA PHE A 20 -30.23 -13.82 14.26
C PHE A 20 -30.75 -12.39 14.42
N PHE A 21 -30.02 -11.54 15.17
CA PHE A 21 -30.43 -10.15 15.40
C PHE A 21 -30.46 -9.33 14.09
N THR A 22 -29.50 -9.48 13.22
CA THR A 22 -29.48 -8.77 11.92
C THR A 22 -30.70 -9.14 11.08
N THR A 23 -31.08 -10.42 11.04
CA THR A 23 -32.27 -10.88 10.30
C THR A 23 -33.56 -10.36 10.91
N VAL A 24 -33.66 -10.34 12.24
CA VAL A 24 -34.85 -9.81 12.95
C VAL A 24 -35.01 -8.31 12.69
N VAL A 25 -33.92 -7.52 12.78
CA VAL A 25 -33.98 -6.09 12.56
C VAL A 25 -34.30 -5.76 11.10
N SER A 26 -33.58 -6.36 10.16
CA SER A 26 -33.79 -6.14 8.72
C SER A 26 -35.19 -6.60 8.25
N GLY A 27 -35.60 -7.80 8.67
CA GLY A 27 -36.94 -8.34 8.37
C GLY A 27 -38.06 -7.54 9.04
N GLY A 28 -37.84 -7.07 10.26
CA GLY A 28 -38.80 -6.22 10.96
C GLY A 28 -39.00 -4.87 10.27
N ILE A 29 -37.94 -4.23 9.84
CA ILE A 29 -38.02 -2.97 9.05
C ILE A 29 -38.77 -3.21 7.75
N PHE A 30 -38.42 -4.25 6.99
CA PHE A 30 -39.10 -4.60 5.74
C PHE A 30 -40.59 -4.86 5.92
N VAL A 31 -40.96 -5.68 6.89
CA VAL A 31 -42.38 -6.02 7.19
C VAL A 31 -43.17 -4.80 7.64
N THR A 32 -42.54 -3.89 8.40
CA THR A 32 -43.21 -2.64 8.86
C THR A 32 -43.45 -1.69 7.69
N LEU A 33 -42.46 -1.52 6.79
CA LEU A 33 -42.61 -0.73 5.59
C LEU A 33 -43.66 -1.31 4.64
N LEU A 34 -43.65 -2.63 4.45
CA LEU A 34 -44.66 -3.31 3.62
C LEU A 34 -46.09 -3.15 4.19
N TRP A 35 -46.24 -3.24 5.51
CA TRP A 35 -47.49 -3.00 6.20
C TRP A 35 -48.02 -1.58 5.98
N GLN A 36 -47.15 -0.56 6.07
CA GLN A 36 -47.53 0.83 5.83
C GLN A 36 -47.90 1.08 4.37
N ILE A 37 -47.10 0.57 3.42
CA ILE A 37 -47.30 0.82 1.96
C ILE A 37 -48.53 0.06 1.46
N ALA A 38 -48.72 -1.18 1.86
CA ALA A 38 -49.80 -2.04 1.42
C ALA A 38 -51.11 -1.86 2.22
N ASN A 39 -51.08 -1.03 3.27
CA ASN A 39 -52.20 -0.75 4.16
C ASN A 39 -52.86 -2.03 4.69
N LEU A 40 -52.05 -2.99 5.14
CA LEU A 40 -52.51 -4.31 5.59
C LEU A 40 -53.16 -4.25 6.97
N PRO A 41 -54.14 -5.13 7.27
CA PRO A 41 -54.74 -5.22 8.58
C PRO A 41 -53.74 -5.59 9.69
N ASN A 42 -53.88 -5.01 10.87
CA ASN A 42 -52.97 -5.24 12.03
C ASN A 42 -52.84 -6.70 12.44
N ASN A 43 -53.89 -7.50 12.29
CA ASN A 43 -53.85 -8.93 12.59
C ASN A 43 -52.92 -9.70 11.62
N VAL A 44 -52.86 -9.32 10.33
CA VAL A 44 -51.97 -9.92 9.35
C VAL A 44 -50.51 -9.53 9.68
N TYR A 45 -50.28 -8.29 10.06
CA TYR A 45 -48.96 -7.81 10.47
C TYR A 45 -48.44 -8.59 11.69
N LEU A 46 -49.23 -8.67 12.75
CA LEU A 46 -48.81 -9.29 14.02
C LEU A 46 -48.77 -10.82 13.99
N TYR A 47 -49.80 -11.48 13.39
CA TYR A 47 -49.93 -12.92 13.49
C TYR A 47 -49.43 -13.72 12.29
N ALA A 48 -49.22 -13.09 11.17
CA ALA A 48 -48.69 -13.76 9.97
C ALA A 48 -47.27 -13.33 9.61
N MET A 49 -46.97 -12.04 9.59
CA MET A 49 -45.70 -11.57 9.08
C MET A 49 -44.56 -11.61 10.10
N TRP A 50 -44.81 -11.23 11.37
CA TRP A 50 -43.80 -11.31 12.42
C TRP A 50 -43.34 -12.74 12.76
N PRO A 51 -44.20 -13.75 12.87
CA PRO A 51 -43.75 -15.12 13.04
C PRO A 51 -42.89 -15.62 11.90
N LEU A 52 -43.16 -15.21 10.65
CA LEU A 52 -42.35 -15.56 9.51
C LEU A 52 -40.93 -14.99 9.63
N VAL A 53 -40.77 -13.72 10.02
CA VAL A 53 -39.46 -13.10 10.28
C VAL A 53 -38.66 -13.87 11.33
N LEU A 54 -39.33 -14.28 12.42
CA LEU A 54 -38.68 -15.06 13.48
C LEU A 54 -38.25 -16.45 13.01
N VAL A 55 -39.08 -17.13 12.21
CA VAL A 55 -38.71 -18.43 11.62
C VAL A 55 -37.49 -18.29 10.70
N VAL A 56 -37.49 -17.30 9.82
CA VAL A 56 -36.34 -17.04 8.93
C VAL A 56 -35.09 -16.71 9.74
N ALA A 57 -35.21 -15.91 10.80
CA ALA A 57 -34.07 -15.60 11.67
C ALA A 57 -33.52 -16.85 12.39
N ALA A 58 -34.39 -17.75 12.84
CA ALA A 58 -33.98 -19.01 13.45
C ALA A 58 -33.29 -19.95 12.46
N VAL A 59 -33.81 -20.04 11.23
CA VAL A 59 -33.19 -20.83 10.15
C VAL A 59 -31.81 -20.26 9.80
N ASN A 60 -31.67 -18.93 9.64
CA ASN A 60 -30.40 -18.31 9.37
C ASN A 60 -29.39 -18.53 10.52
N ALA A 61 -29.82 -18.46 11.77
CA ALA A 61 -28.97 -18.74 12.92
C ALA A 61 -28.48 -20.21 12.94
N ALA A 62 -29.32 -21.15 12.50
CA ALA A 62 -28.97 -22.56 12.41
C ALA A 62 -28.03 -22.88 11.22
N ILE A 63 -28.18 -22.20 10.09
CA ILE A 63 -27.35 -22.39 8.89
C ILE A 63 -25.99 -21.69 9.04
N THR A 64 -25.93 -20.56 9.73
CA THR A 64 -24.71 -19.76 9.90
C THR A 64 -23.51 -20.58 10.38
N PRO A 65 -23.58 -21.43 11.43
CA PRO A 65 -22.44 -22.23 11.86
C PRO A 65 -22.02 -23.27 10.82
N VAL A 66 -22.96 -23.83 10.06
CA VAL A 66 -22.70 -24.85 9.05
C VAL A 66 -21.89 -24.30 7.89
N LEU A 67 -22.12 -23.06 7.50
CA LEU A 67 -21.40 -22.40 6.42
C LEU A 67 -20.18 -21.60 6.92
N TYR A 68 -20.33 -20.89 8.05
CA TYR A 68 -19.31 -20.00 8.59
C TYR A 68 -18.08 -20.76 9.12
N ILE A 69 -18.28 -21.84 9.87
CA ILE A 69 -17.17 -22.59 10.47
C ILE A 69 -16.25 -23.23 9.43
N PRO A 70 -16.77 -23.95 8.39
CA PRO A 70 -15.92 -24.45 7.32
C PRO A 70 -15.27 -23.34 6.51
N ALA A 71 -16.00 -22.26 6.22
CA ALA A 71 -15.44 -21.10 5.52
C ALA A 71 -14.32 -20.44 6.34
N GLN A 72 -14.52 -20.20 7.62
CA GLN A 72 -13.51 -19.66 8.52
C GLN A 72 -12.27 -20.54 8.59
N LYS A 73 -12.43 -21.86 8.70
CA LYS A 73 -11.30 -22.81 8.67
C LYS A 73 -10.57 -22.81 7.32
N MET A 74 -11.31 -22.69 6.22
CA MET A 74 -10.75 -22.61 4.89
C MET A 74 -9.98 -21.30 4.67
N PHE A 75 -10.52 -20.16 5.12
CA PHE A 75 -9.87 -18.85 5.05
C PHE A 75 -8.69 -18.72 6.03
N ALA A 76 -8.81 -19.28 7.24
CA ALA A 76 -7.69 -19.38 8.20
C ALA A 76 -6.53 -20.21 7.62
N LYS A 77 -6.84 -21.34 6.96
CA LYS A 77 -5.84 -22.19 6.29
C LYS A 77 -5.18 -21.52 5.10
N ARG A 78 -5.82 -20.48 4.53
CA ARG A 78 -5.31 -19.66 3.41
C ARG A 78 -4.70 -18.32 3.85
N GLY A 79 -4.62 -18.05 5.16
CA GLY A 79 -4.08 -16.78 5.68
C GLY A 79 -4.94 -15.54 5.37
N MET A 80 -6.23 -15.73 5.03
CA MET A 80 -7.12 -14.64 4.60
C MET A 80 -7.99 -14.06 5.74
N LEU A 81 -7.86 -14.57 6.97
CA LEU A 81 -8.55 -13.99 8.13
C LEU A 81 -7.54 -13.24 8.98
N PRO A 82 -7.88 -12.02 9.46
CA PRO A 82 -7.11 -11.41 10.52
C PRO A 82 -7.17 -12.33 11.73
N SER A 83 -6.01 -12.74 12.25
CA SER A 83 -5.87 -13.53 13.46
C SER A 83 -6.39 -12.71 14.64
N GLY A 84 -7.70 -12.84 14.91
CA GLY A 84 -8.32 -12.36 16.14
C GLY A 84 -7.94 -13.28 17.27
N SER A 85 -7.08 -12.80 18.14
CA SER A 85 -6.89 -13.14 19.55
C SER A 85 -6.53 -14.59 19.92
N GLU A 86 -5.51 -14.67 20.74
CA GLU A 86 -5.03 -15.75 21.61
C GLU A 86 -4.19 -16.85 20.94
N ALA A 87 -2.90 -16.51 20.78
CA ALA A 87 -1.86 -17.46 21.08
C ALA A 87 -1.10 -16.97 22.31
N SER A 88 -1.56 -17.42 23.46
CA SER A 88 -0.67 -17.65 24.58
C SER A 88 0.20 -18.84 24.20
N SER A 89 1.45 -18.60 23.97
CA SER A 89 2.55 -19.50 24.30
C SER A 89 3.85 -18.90 23.77
N ASP A 90 4.62 -18.41 24.68
CA ASP A 90 6.03 -18.70 24.86
C ASP A 90 6.84 -18.81 23.55
N HIS A 91 7.07 -17.66 22.92
CA HIS A 91 8.30 -17.40 22.20
C HIS A 91 8.95 -16.18 22.86
N SER A 92 9.62 -16.44 23.99
CA SER A 92 10.75 -15.64 24.46
C SER A 92 11.92 -15.82 23.49
N GLY A 93 11.68 -15.48 22.23
CA GLY A 93 12.68 -15.21 21.22
C GLY A 93 12.90 -13.72 21.23
N LEU A 94 14.10 -13.30 21.62
CA LEU A 94 14.57 -11.93 21.58
C LEU A 94 13.92 -11.15 20.43
N VAL A 95 13.03 -10.21 20.77
CA VAL A 95 12.74 -9.08 19.90
C VAL A 95 13.99 -8.20 19.99
N ILE A 96 14.98 -8.55 19.20
CA ILE A 96 16.05 -7.64 18.86
C ILE A 96 15.39 -6.64 17.93
N THR A 97 14.89 -5.54 18.48
CA THR A 97 14.74 -4.31 17.71
C THR A 97 16.15 -3.74 17.62
N PRO A 98 16.85 -3.89 16.49
CA PRO A 98 18.04 -3.09 16.30
C PRO A 98 17.57 -1.62 16.31
N GLU A 99 18.24 -0.76 17.06
CA GLU A 99 18.24 0.67 16.78
C GLU A 99 18.84 0.81 15.37
N ARG A 100 18.00 0.72 14.35
CA ARG A 100 18.40 0.88 12.96
C ARG A 100 18.11 2.29 12.56
N ASP A 101 19.14 2.95 12.13
CA ASP A 101 19.11 4.29 11.54
C ASP A 101 18.47 4.29 10.14
N ALA A 102 17.98 3.13 9.67
CA ALA A 102 17.37 2.94 8.36
C ALA A 102 15.85 3.06 8.42
N LYS A 103 15.27 3.85 7.51
CA LYS A 103 13.83 3.97 7.30
C LYS A 103 13.20 2.70 6.75
N ILE A 104 13.89 2.05 5.81
CA ILE A 104 13.55 0.72 5.30
C ILE A 104 14.80 -0.14 5.40
N SER A 105 14.65 -1.36 5.93
CA SER A 105 15.72 -2.36 5.96
C SER A 105 15.19 -3.69 5.45
N ILE A 106 15.89 -4.26 4.50
CA ILE A 106 15.57 -5.55 3.88
C ILE A 106 16.72 -6.51 4.14
N GLU A 107 16.44 -7.68 4.73
CA GLU A 107 17.43 -8.64 5.13
C GLU A 107 17.16 -10.02 4.54
N HIS A 108 18.12 -10.50 3.77
CA HIS A 108 18.11 -11.85 3.16
C HIS A 108 16.77 -12.21 2.54
N MET A 109 16.10 -11.22 1.89
CA MET A 109 14.75 -11.38 1.39
C MET A 109 14.75 -12.19 0.09
N ASN A 110 13.97 -13.28 0.10
CA ASN A 110 13.54 -13.98 -1.11
C ASN A 110 12.03 -13.82 -1.25
N TYR A 111 11.57 -13.58 -2.46
CA TYR A 111 10.14 -13.52 -2.74
C TYR A 111 9.75 -14.39 -3.93
N TYR A 112 8.70 -15.17 -3.73
CA TYR A 112 8.11 -16.07 -4.72
C TYR A 112 6.68 -15.64 -5.02
N HIS A 113 6.37 -15.36 -6.28
CA HIS A 113 4.97 -15.13 -6.67
C HIS A 113 4.07 -16.34 -6.38
N PRO A 114 2.75 -16.16 -6.28
CA PRO A 114 1.83 -17.29 -6.09
C PRO A 114 2.06 -18.38 -7.13
N LYS A 115 2.26 -19.63 -6.68
CA LYS A 115 2.54 -20.81 -7.50
C LYS A 115 3.91 -20.84 -8.19
N ALA A 116 4.76 -19.84 -8.05
CA ALA A 116 6.12 -19.89 -8.58
C ALA A 116 6.99 -20.85 -7.75
N THR A 117 7.86 -21.59 -8.42
CA THR A 117 8.86 -22.46 -7.82
C THR A 117 10.18 -21.74 -7.59
N GLU A 118 10.48 -20.77 -8.45
CA GLU A 118 11.70 -19.95 -8.39
C GLU A 118 11.39 -18.58 -7.79
N PRO A 119 12.32 -18.01 -7.02
CA PRO A 119 12.17 -16.68 -6.46
C PRO A 119 12.36 -15.60 -7.53
N THR A 120 11.49 -14.58 -7.48
CA THR A 120 11.63 -13.35 -8.29
C THR A 120 12.64 -12.40 -7.67
N LEU A 121 12.70 -12.35 -6.33
CA LEU A 121 13.73 -11.63 -5.58
C LEU A 121 14.57 -12.64 -4.83
N LYS A 122 15.90 -12.49 -4.89
CA LYS A 122 16.87 -13.47 -4.40
C LYS A 122 17.84 -12.79 -3.46
N ASN A 123 17.83 -13.20 -2.19
CA ASN A 123 18.74 -12.73 -1.16
C ASN A 123 18.94 -11.21 -1.14
N ILE A 124 17.85 -10.45 -1.29
CA ILE A 124 17.91 -8.99 -1.27
C ILE A 124 18.34 -8.51 0.12
N ASN A 125 19.37 -7.67 0.14
CA ASN A 125 19.82 -6.92 1.30
C ASN A 125 19.89 -5.45 0.88
N LEU A 126 19.14 -4.57 1.55
CA LEU A 126 19.08 -3.15 1.23
C LEU A 126 18.62 -2.35 2.45
N ASP A 127 19.39 -1.35 2.81
CA ASP A 127 19.00 -0.36 3.81
C ASP A 127 18.75 0.99 3.11
N VAL A 128 17.65 1.64 3.41
CA VAL A 128 17.32 3.00 2.95
C VAL A 128 17.36 3.92 4.17
N HIS A 129 18.29 4.87 4.17
CA HIS A 129 18.52 5.76 5.31
C HIS A 129 17.69 7.03 5.21
N ASP A 130 17.57 7.73 6.34
CA ASP A 130 16.88 9.01 6.39
C ASP A 130 17.57 10.03 5.47
N GLY A 131 16.79 10.70 4.62
CA GLY A 131 17.30 11.67 3.64
C GLY A 131 17.90 11.06 2.36
N ASP A 132 17.94 9.74 2.21
CA ASP A 132 18.34 9.12 0.95
C ASP A 132 17.44 9.57 -0.22
N PHE A 133 18.08 9.81 -1.37
CA PHE A 133 17.44 9.79 -2.67
C PHE A 133 18.04 8.60 -3.44
N LEU A 134 17.45 7.42 -3.21
CA LEU A 134 17.91 6.16 -3.77
C LEU A 134 17.27 5.91 -5.14
N VAL A 135 18.08 5.67 -6.16
CA VAL A 135 17.62 5.18 -7.47
C VAL A 135 17.85 3.68 -7.55
N VAL A 136 16.79 2.92 -7.81
CA VAL A 136 16.86 1.48 -8.11
C VAL A 136 16.69 1.30 -9.61
N THR A 137 17.69 0.76 -10.27
CA THR A 137 17.68 0.55 -11.72
C THR A 137 18.09 -0.87 -12.09
N GLY A 138 17.97 -1.21 -13.36
CA GLY A 138 18.34 -2.51 -13.92
C GLY A 138 17.42 -2.93 -15.07
N PRO A 139 17.74 -4.02 -15.79
CA PRO A 139 17.00 -4.50 -16.94
C PRO A 139 15.50 -4.72 -16.65
N ALA A 140 14.68 -4.65 -17.69
CA ALA A 140 13.26 -4.96 -17.57
C ALA A 140 13.05 -6.40 -17.05
N GLY A 141 12.10 -6.57 -16.13
CA GLY A 141 11.79 -7.89 -15.56
C GLY A 141 12.74 -8.37 -14.45
N CYS A 142 13.78 -7.62 -14.07
CA CYS A 142 14.71 -8.05 -12.99
C CYS A 142 14.12 -8.00 -11.58
N GLY A 143 12.87 -7.56 -11.39
CA GLY A 143 12.18 -7.59 -10.10
C GLY A 143 11.99 -6.23 -9.40
N LYS A 144 12.30 -5.10 -10.03
CA LYS A 144 12.23 -3.75 -9.42
C LYS A 144 10.86 -3.42 -8.82
N SER A 145 9.76 -3.56 -9.59
CA SER A 145 8.41 -3.30 -9.08
C SER A 145 8.01 -4.29 -7.99
N THR A 146 8.53 -5.52 -8.01
CA THR A 146 8.32 -6.48 -6.93
C THR A 146 9.06 -6.04 -5.66
N LEU A 147 10.26 -5.48 -5.78
CA LEU A 147 10.99 -4.88 -4.67
C LEU A 147 10.22 -3.68 -4.08
N CYS A 148 9.68 -2.80 -4.94
CA CYS A 148 8.79 -1.71 -4.52
C CYS A 148 7.63 -2.25 -3.67
N MET A 149 6.92 -3.27 -4.16
CA MET A 149 5.80 -3.88 -3.44
C MET A 149 6.22 -4.52 -2.10
N ALA A 150 7.45 -5.00 -1.99
CA ALA A 150 7.98 -5.52 -0.73
C ALA A 150 8.26 -4.40 0.28
N MET A 151 8.83 -3.27 -0.15
CA MET A 151 9.10 -2.10 0.70
C MET A 151 7.82 -1.53 1.33
N VAL A 152 6.70 -1.52 0.60
CA VAL A 152 5.42 -1.04 1.09
C VAL A 152 4.55 -2.13 1.74
N GLY A 153 5.07 -3.35 1.87
CA GLY A 153 4.38 -4.48 2.48
C GLY A 153 3.19 -5.03 1.69
N ALA A 154 3.04 -4.64 0.41
CA ALA A 154 1.98 -5.14 -0.47
C ALA A 154 2.18 -6.61 -0.81
N VAL A 155 3.42 -7.08 -0.91
CA VAL A 155 3.76 -8.50 -0.95
C VAL A 155 4.28 -8.92 0.43
N PRO A 156 3.91 -10.08 0.95
CA PRO A 156 2.94 -11.03 0.41
C PRO A 156 1.48 -10.72 0.76
N LYS A 157 1.21 -9.62 1.52
CA LYS A 157 -0.11 -9.37 2.17
C LYS A 157 -1.26 -9.20 1.20
N PHE A 158 -1.07 -8.43 0.14
CA PHE A 158 -2.12 -8.12 -0.85
C PHE A 158 -2.01 -9.02 -2.09
N TYR A 159 -0.82 -9.13 -2.65
CA TYR A 159 -0.60 -9.92 -3.87
C TYR A 159 -0.34 -11.41 -3.62
N GLY A 160 -0.25 -11.83 -2.35
CA GLY A 160 0.06 -13.20 -1.98
C GLY A 160 1.51 -13.58 -2.24
N GLY A 161 1.76 -14.87 -2.42
CA GLY A 161 3.12 -15.39 -2.59
C GLY A 161 3.77 -15.79 -1.26
N ARG A 162 5.08 -16.07 -1.32
CA ARG A 162 5.89 -16.45 -0.16
C ARG A 162 7.09 -15.52 -0.06
N LEU A 163 7.26 -14.90 1.09
CA LEU A 163 8.38 -14.05 1.43
C LEU A 163 9.19 -14.75 2.52
N GLU A 164 10.48 -14.89 2.30
CA GLU A 164 11.48 -15.37 3.26
C GLU A 164 12.42 -14.21 3.57
N GLY A 165 13.06 -14.21 4.72
CA GLY A 165 13.81 -13.06 5.22
C GLY A 165 12.90 -12.02 5.86
N MET A 166 13.40 -10.81 6.03
CA MET A 166 12.69 -9.75 6.77
C MET A 166 12.70 -8.43 6.02
N VAL A 167 11.61 -7.68 6.13
CA VAL A 167 11.50 -6.28 5.69
C VAL A 167 11.03 -5.46 6.88
N PHE A 168 11.76 -4.42 7.22
CA PHE A 168 11.46 -3.50 8.29
C PHE A 168 11.18 -2.11 7.73
N VAL A 169 10.24 -1.42 8.35
CA VAL A 169 9.92 0.00 8.10
C VAL A 169 9.90 0.72 9.42
N ASP A 170 10.70 1.77 9.57
CA ASP A 170 10.94 2.48 10.84
C ASP A 170 11.19 1.49 12.01
N GLY A 171 12.05 0.48 11.78
CA GLY A 171 12.42 -0.54 12.74
C GLY A 171 11.37 -1.62 13.05
N LYS A 172 10.18 -1.54 12.44
CA LYS A 172 9.08 -2.51 12.65
C LYS A 172 8.99 -3.48 11.48
N ALA A 173 8.92 -4.78 11.77
CA ALA A 173 8.75 -5.77 10.71
C ALA A 173 7.43 -5.56 9.96
N THR A 174 7.47 -5.51 8.63
CA THR A 174 6.27 -5.32 7.80
C THR A 174 5.23 -6.40 8.03
N THR A 175 5.64 -7.61 8.41
CA THR A 175 4.73 -8.72 8.75
C THR A 175 3.84 -8.44 9.96
N GLN A 176 4.28 -7.57 10.87
CA GLN A 176 3.56 -7.22 12.11
C GLN A 176 2.60 -6.05 11.94
N LEU A 177 2.77 -5.22 10.91
CA LEU A 177 1.95 -4.05 10.63
C LEU A 177 0.88 -4.38 9.58
N SER A 178 -0.31 -3.82 9.68
CA SER A 178 -1.30 -3.83 8.59
C SER A 178 -0.87 -2.89 7.45
N ILE A 179 -1.44 -3.05 6.25
CA ILE A 179 -1.17 -2.13 5.13
C ILE A 179 -1.53 -0.67 5.48
N PRO A 180 -2.67 -0.36 6.13
CA PRO A 180 -2.95 1.00 6.57
C PRO A 180 -1.94 1.57 7.58
N GLU A 181 -1.36 0.75 8.44
CA GLU A 181 -0.29 1.18 9.36
C GLU A 181 1.01 1.45 8.62
N LEU A 182 1.39 0.58 7.67
CA LEU A 182 2.58 0.79 6.81
C LEU A 182 2.45 2.06 5.98
N ALA A 183 1.27 2.36 5.46
CA ALA A 183 1.00 3.59 4.69
C ALA A 183 1.11 4.89 5.50
N ASN A 184 1.32 4.84 6.83
CA ASN A 184 1.71 6.01 7.64
C ASN A 184 3.21 6.31 7.52
N HIS A 185 4.00 5.33 7.15
CA HIS A 185 5.46 5.42 7.12
C HIS A 185 5.98 5.50 5.69
N VAL A 186 5.41 4.69 4.79
CA VAL A 186 5.86 4.59 3.39
C VAL A 186 4.68 4.86 2.47
N GLY A 187 4.80 5.90 1.67
CA GLY A 187 3.89 6.19 0.59
C GLY A 187 4.38 5.63 -0.74
N VAL A 188 3.49 5.18 -1.60
CA VAL A 188 3.85 4.65 -2.92
C VAL A 188 3.05 5.29 -4.04
N VAL A 189 3.73 5.64 -5.12
CA VAL A 189 3.11 6.02 -6.40
C VAL A 189 3.53 4.97 -7.43
N LEU A 190 2.56 4.28 -8.00
CA LEU A 190 2.76 3.20 -8.96
C LEU A 190 2.96 3.76 -10.38
N ALA A 191 3.52 2.96 -11.27
CA ALA A 191 3.71 3.31 -12.68
C ALA A 191 2.37 3.70 -13.36
N ASP A 192 1.30 2.97 -13.08
CA ASP A 192 -0.07 3.34 -13.47
C ASP A 192 -0.76 4.10 -12.32
N TYR A 193 -0.33 5.35 -12.11
CA TYR A 193 -0.87 6.22 -11.07
C TYR A 193 -2.35 6.58 -11.29
N ASP A 194 -2.85 6.52 -12.53
CA ASP A 194 -4.26 6.79 -12.83
C ASP A 194 -5.19 5.78 -12.11
N THR A 195 -4.75 4.55 -11.92
CA THR A 195 -5.51 3.54 -11.17
C THR A 195 -5.57 3.77 -9.67
N GLN A 196 -4.70 4.63 -9.14
CA GLN A 196 -4.71 5.03 -7.72
C GLN A 196 -5.70 6.14 -7.42
N LEU A 197 -6.11 6.93 -8.45
CA LEU A 197 -7.02 8.05 -8.29
C LEU A 197 -8.47 7.55 -8.32
N VAL A 198 -9.16 7.60 -7.18
CA VAL A 198 -10.45 6.93 -6.98
C VAL A 198 -11.63 7.87 -6.77
N THR A 199 -11.38 9.19 -6.55
CA THR A 199 -12.42 10.17 -6.27
C THR A 199 -12.80 11.00 -7.50
N MET A 200 -13.71 11.97 -7.33
CA MET A 200 -14.20 12.79 -8.43
C MET A 200 -13.40 14.09 -8.61
N THR A 201 -12.94 14.67 -7.51
CA THR A 201 -12.27 15.99 -7.50
C THR A 201 -10.89 15.91 -6.87
N VAL A 202 -10.04 16.89 -7.17
CA VAL A 202 -8.67 16.99 -6.66
C VAL A 202 -8.66 17.08 -5.13
N ARG A 203 -9.55 17.88 -4.55
CA ARG A 203 -9.66 18.01 -3.08
C ARG A 203 -10.05 16.70 -2.41
N GLU A 204 -11.08 16.02 -2.96
CA GLU A 204 -11.54 14.73 -2.43
C GLU A 204 -10.43 13.70 -2.44
N GLU A 205 -9.61 13.65 -3.49
CA GLU A 205 -8.52 12.68 -3.63
C GLU A 205 -7.46 12.86 -2.53
N VAL A 206 -7.03 14.10 -2.30
CA VAL A 206 -6.03 14.39 -1.26
C VAL A 206 -6.61 14.20 0.14
N ALA A 207 -7.89 14.52 0.35
CA ALA A 207 -8.56 14.34 1.64
C ALA A 207 -8.84 12.86 1.97
N PHE A 208 -9.05 12.02 0.96
CA PHE A 208 -9.59 10.65 1.08
C PHE A 208 -8.87 9.79 2.11
N ALA A 209 -7.54 9.77 2.08
CA ALA A 209 -6.75 8.95 3.02
C ALA A 209 -6.86 9.46 4.47
N MET A 210 -6.96 10.76 4.67
CA MET A 210 -7.10 11.39 5.98
C MET A 210 -8.50 11.19 6.54
N GLU A 211 -9.55 11.32 5.70
CA GLU A 211 -10.94 11.05 6.08
C GLU A 211 -11.12 9.60 6.55
N ASN A 212 -10.57 8.63 5.81
CA ASN A 212 -10.59 7.21 6.19
C ASN A 212 -9.90 6.91 7.52
N ARG A 213 -8.98 7.78 7.95
CA ARG A 213 -8.28 7.70 9.24
C ARG A 213 -8.97 8.49 10.36
N GLY A 214 -10.07 9.19 10.04
CA GLY A 214 -10.85 9.94 11.01
C GLY A 214 -10.21 11.25 11.46
N TYR A 215 -9.36 11.88 10.63
CA TYR A 215 -8.87 13.24 10.90
C TYR A 215 -10.03 14.22 10.92
N ASP A 216 -9.93 15.25 11.76
CA ASP A 216 -10.93 16.32 11.77
C ASP A 216 -10.80 17.22 10.53
N ARG A 217 -11.90 17.88 10.19
CA ARG A 217 -12.00 18.67 8.96
C ARG A 217 -10.98 19.82 8.91
N ALA A 218 -10.70 20.48 10.04
CA ALA A 218 -9.76 21.60 10.06
C ALA A 218 -8.33 21.13 9.75
N THR A 219 -7.93 19.98 10.31
CA THR A 219 -6.65 19.31 10.00
C THR A 219 -6.57 18.92 8.53
N ILE A 220 -7.64 18.33 7.97
CA ILE A 220 -7.69 17.94 6.55
C ILE A 220 -7.55 19.17 5.65
N ASP A 221 -8.33 20.23 5.88
CA ASP A 221 -8.29 21.44 5.06
C ASP A 221 -6.91 22.13 5.11
N ALA A 222 -6.28 22.21 6.28
CA ALA A 222 -4.94 22.76 6.44
C ALA A 222 -3.89 21.94 5.69
N ARG A 223 -3.95 20.60 5.84
CA ARG A 223 -2.99 19.70 5.17
C ARG A 223 -3.17 19.65 3.67
N CYS A 224 -4.41 19.67 3.16
CA CYS A 224 -4.69 19.80 1.73
C CYS A 224 -4.04 21.06 1.14
N ALA A 225 -4.24 22.22 1.78
CA ALA A 225 -3.66 23.47 1.30
C ALA A 225 -2.12 23.44 1.27
N GLU A 226 -1.49 22.85 2.29
CA GLU A 226 -0.04 22.65 2.34
C GLU A 226 0.45 21.76 1.20
N VAL A 227 -0.17 20.60 1.01
CA VAL A 227 0.24 19.60 0.02
C VAL A 227 0.01 20.14 -1.40
N PHE A 228 -1.10 20.83 -1.68
CA PHE A 228 -1.34 21.44 -3.00
C PHE A 228 -0.23 22.41 -3.38
N LYS A 229 0.25 23.18 -2.39
CA LYS A 229 1.39 24.08 -2.58
C LYS A 229 2.69 23.31 -2.82
N GLN A 230 2.95 22.27 -2.02
CA GLN A 230 4.16 21.46 -2.15
C GLN A 230 4.30 20.84 -3.55
N VAL A 231 3.19 20.34 -4.13
CA VAL A 231 3.22 19.69 -5.44
C VAL A 231 2.88 20.63 -6.62
N GLY A 232 2.55 21.91 -6.34
CA GLY A 232 2.29 22.93 -7.36
C GLY A 232 0.98 22.71 -8.14
N ILE A 233 -0.10 22.32 -7.47
CA ILE A 233 -1.45 22.18 -8.04
C ILE A 233 -2.47 23.09 -7.35
N GLU A 234 -2.03 24.17 -6.73
CA GLU A 234 -2.89 25.19 -6.16
C GLU A 234 -3.84 25.76 -7.22
N GLY A 235 -5.09 26.02 -6.83
CA GLY A 235 -6.15 26.52 -7.69
C GLY A 235 -6.83 25.45 -8.56
N LEU A 236 -6.47 24.17 -8.38
CA LEU A 236 -7.10 23.05 -9.07
C LEU A 236 -8.06 22.25 -8.16
N GLU A 237 -8.23 22.66 -6.90
CA GLU A 237 -8.86 21.90 -5.83
C GLU A 237 -10.26 21.40 -6.17
N ASP A 238 -11.06 22.24 -6.82
CA ASP A 238 -12.45 21.95 -7.17
C ASP A 238 -12.60 21.35 -8.59
N ARG A 239 -11.48 21.14 -9.30
CA ARG A 239 -11.52 20.52 -10.62
C ARG A 239 -11.78 19.03 -10.53
N LYS A 240 -12.46 18.52 -11.55
CA LYS A 240 -12.61 17.08 -11.76
C LYS A 240 -11.25 16.47 -12.17
N ILE A 241 -10.89 15.32 -11.63
CA ILE A 241 -9.65 14.60 -11.94
C ILE A 241 -9.55 14.33 -13.46
N THR A 242 -10.67 13.98 -14.10
CA THR A 242 -10.73 13.72 -15.55
C THR A 242 -10.42 14.93 -16.43
N SER A 243 -10.43 16.15 -15.88
CA SER A 243 -10.10 17.39 -16.61
C SER A 243 -8.63 17.79 -16.49
N LEU A 244 -7.84 17.06 -15.71
CA LEU A 244 -6.43 17.33 -15.50
C LEU A 244 -5.57 16.79 -16.64
N SER A 245 -4.43 17.44 -16.91
CA SER A 245 -3.38 16.87 -17.76
C SER A 245 -2.69 15.66 -17.08
N GLY A 246 -1.95 14.86 -17.84
CA GLY A 246 -1.20 13.73 -17.30
C GLY A 246 -0.27 14.12 -16.15
N GLY A 247 0.56 15.15 -16.34
CA GLY A 247 1.45 15.66 -15.30
C GLY A 247 0.70 16.22 -14.08
N GLN A 248 -0.49 16.84 -14.26
CA GLN A 248 -1.31 17.28 -13.13
C GLN A 248 -1.91 16.10 -12.36
N ARG A 249 -2.36 15.03 -13.04
CA ARG A 249 -2.83 13.81 -12.37
C ARG A 249 -1.72 13.12 -11.59
N GLN A 250 -0.52 13.08 -12.15
CA GLN A 250 0.63 12.51 -11.45
C GLN A 250 1.00 13.32 -10.19
N ARG A 251 1.04 14.65 -10.28
CA ARG A 251 1.23 15.53 -9.11
C ARG A 251 0.13 15.32 -8.08
N LEU A 252 -1.11 15.07 -8.51
CA LEU A 252 -2.22 14.72 -7.64
C LEU A 252 -2.00 13.36 -6.95
N ALA A 253 -1.51 12.34 -7.66
CA ALA A 253 -1.18 11.05 -7.05
C ALA A 253 -0.07 11.18 -5.98
N ILE A 254 0.95 11.99 -6.24
CA ILE A 254 1.96 12.32 -5.22
C ILE A 254 1.31 13.07 -4.05
N ALA A 255 0.44 14.05 -4.32
CA ALA A 255 -0.27 14.82 -3.29
C ALA A 255 -1.09 13.93 -2.37
N SER A 256 -1.87 12.99 -2.93
CA SER A 256 -2.71 12.08 -2.14
C SER A 256 -1.89 11.19 -1.20
N VAL A 257 -0.70 10.79 -1.64
CA VAL A 257 0.24 10.04 -0.82
C VAL A 257 0.86 10.92 0.27
N LEU A 258 1.31 12.13 -0.07
CA LEU A 258 1.93 13.08 0.87
C LEU A 258 0.96 13.58 1.94
N ALA A 259 -0.34 13.56 1.69
CA ALA A 259 -1.37 14.00 2.63
C ALA A 259 -1.25 13.33 4.01
N THR A 260 -0.81 12.08 4.04
CA THR A 260 -0.63 11.31 5.27
C THR A 260 0.73 11.50 5.94
N ASN A 261 1.57 12.37 5.38
CA ASN A 261 2.92 12.70 5.88
C ASN A 261 3.84 11.48 6.06
N PRO A 262 4.02 10.64 5.03
CA PRO A 262 4.93 9.49 5.12
C PRO A 262 6.38 9.96 5.25
N SER A 263 7.22 9.19 5.95
CA SER A 263 8.66 9.46 6.05
C SER A 263 9.43 9.04 4.79
N VAL A 264 8.88 8.10 4.02
CA VAL A 264 9.47 7.58 2.78
C VAL A 264 8.46 7.67 1.64
N LEU A 265 8.89 8.13 0.49
CA LEU A 265 8.15 8.15 -0.77
C LEU A 265 8.81 7.19 -1.77
N VAL A 266 8.09 6.16 -2.20
CA VAL A 266 8.53 5.21 -3.22
C VAL A 266 7.79 5.50 -4.52
N LEU A 267 8.53 5.65 -5.62
CA LEU A 267 8.00 5.95 -6.95
C LEU A 267 8.40 4.82 -7.91
N ASP A 268 7.43 4.12 -8.47
CA ASP A 268 7.67 3.03 -9.43
C ASP A 268 7.44 3.53 -10.87
N GLU A 269 8.51 3.70 -11.64
CA GLU A 269 8.53 4.21 -13.01
C GLU A 269 7.70 5.48 -13.21
N PRO A 270 7.92 6.54 -12.40
CA PRO A 270 7.02 7.68 -12.35
C PRO A 270 7.01 8.50 -13.64
N THR A 271 7.95 8.29 -14.55
CA THR A 271 8.11 9.07 -15.79
C THR A 271 7.58 8.38 -17.04
N SER A 272 7.10 7.14 -16.90
CA SER A 272 6.69 6.28 -18.04
C SER A 272 5.61 6.88 -18.97
N SER A 273 4.83 7.85 -18.48
CA SER A 273 3.74 8.49 -19.23
C SER A 273 3.96 9.99 -19.47
N LEU A 274 5.17 10.50 -19.23
CA LEU A 274 5.50 11.92 -19.34
C LEU A 274 6.36 12.21 -20.57
N ASP A 275 6.22 13.43 -21.07
CA ASP A 275 7.18 14.02 -21.99
C ASP A 275 8.47 14.47 -21.26
N PRO A 276 9.55 14.82 -21.96
CA PRO A 276 10.81 15.21 -21.33
C PRO A 276 10.68 16.40 -20.38
N ASP A 277 9.84 17.38 -20.70
CA ASP A 277 9.63 18.56 -19.85
C ASP A 277 8.90 18.18 -18.57
N GLY A 278 7.85 17.36 -18.68
CA GLY A 278 7.11 16.80 -17.54
C GLY A 278 8.00 15.93 -16.65
N THR A 279 8.89 15.13 -17.24
CA THR A 279 9.89 14.33 -16.52
C THR A 279 10.82 15.22 -15.69
N ALA A 280 11.37 16.27 -16.31
CA ALA A 280 12.27 17.21 -15.62
C ALA A 280 11.55 17.95 -14.48
N GLU A 281 10.29 18.35 -14.69
CA GLU A 281 9.48 19.00 -13.66
C GLU A 281 9.15 18.06 -12.50
N LEU A 282 8.85 16.79 -12.79
CA LEU A 282 8.59 15.79 -11.78
C LEU A 282 9.81 15.57 -10.88
N TYR A 283 10.98 15.32 -11.46
CA TYR A 283 12.19 15.09 -10.66
C TYR A 283 12.65 16.33 -9.91
N ARG A 284 12.38 17.53 -10.43
CA ARG A 284 12.58 18.78 -9.66
C ARG A 284 11.67 18.81 -8.43
N LEU A 285 10.40 18.47 -8.57
CA LEU A 285 9.45 18.37 -7.46
C LEU A 285 9.92 17.34 -6.43
N VAL A 286 10.23 16.11 -6.86
CA VAL A 286 10.64 15.03 -5.97
C VAL A 286 11.97 15.36 -5.28
N GLY A 287 12.90 15.98 -5.99
CA GLY A 287 14.15 16.49 -5.41
C GLY A 287 13.95 17.60 -4.39
N ASP A 288 12.95 18.47 -4.58
CA ASP A 288 12.57 19.49 -3.61
C ASP A 288 11.96 18.86 -2.35
N LEU A 289 11.08 17.88 -2.51
CA LEU A 289 10.52 17.11 -1.40
C LEU A 289 11.60 16.43 -0.55
N ASN A 290 12.63 15.88 -1.20
CA ASN A 290 13.75 15.29 -0.48
C ASN A 290 14.60 16.34 0.24
N ARG A 291 15.11 17.36 -0.47
CA ARG A 291 16.11 18.31 0.05
C ARG A 291 15.53 19.31 1.04
N ASN A 292 14.33 19.84 0.75
CA ASN A 292 13.72 20.93 1.51
C ASN A 292 12.64 20.49 2.48
N HIS A 293 12.02 19.32 2.25
CA HIS A 293 10.99 18.77 3.13
C HIS A 293 11.43 17.53 3.90
N GLY A 294 12.68 17.03 3.68
CA GLY A 294 13.27 15.93 4.43
C GLY A 294 12.62 14.57 4.20
N ILE A 295 11.94 14.40 3.06
CA ILE A 295 11.31 13.12 2.71
C ILE A 295 12.38 12.21 2.11
N THR A 296 12.52 11.00 2.65
CA THR A 296 13.36 9.96 2.05
C THR A 296 12.70 9.47 0.77
N VAL A 297 13.45 9.35 -0.31
CA VAL A 297 12.91 9.04 -1.64
C VAL A 297 13.56 7.78 -2.19
N VAL A 298 12.74 6.86 -2.69
CA VAL A 298 13.17 5.71 -3.49
C VAL A 298 12.50 5.81 -4.85
N VAL A 299 13.30 5.91 -5.91
CA VAL A 299 12.81 5.93 -7.29
C VAL A 299 13.23 4.66 -8.00
N ILE A 300 12.28 3.96 -8.58
CA ILE A 300 12.54 2.87 -9.51
C ILE A 300 12.38 3.45 -10.91
N ASP A 301 13.45 3.55 -11.66
CA ASP A 301 13.39 4.03 -13.04
C ASP A 301 14.46 3.37 -13.92
N HIS A 302 14.19 3.38 -15.21
CA HIS A 302 15.10 2.93 -16.27
C HIS A 302 15.74 4.09 -17.02
N ASP A 303 15.13 5.29 -17.01
CA ASP A 303 15.71 6.51 -17.57
C ASP A 303 16.51 7.26 -16.52
N LEU A 304 17.84 7.06 -16.53
CA LEU A 304 18.75 7.64 -15.56
C LEU A 304 19.02 9.13 -15.79
N HIS A 305 18.88 9.64 -17.02
CA HIS A 305 19.29 11.01 -17.36
C HIS A 305 18.64 12.09 -16.49
N ALA A 306 17.35 11.96 -16.27
CA ALA A 306 16.57 12.97 -15.56
C ALA A 306 16.66 12.84 -14.04
N VAL A 307 16.86 11.63 -13.51
CA VAL A 307 16.83 11.34 -12.06
C VAL A 307 18.18 11.51 -11.38
N LEU A 308 19.28 11.17 -12.06
CA LEU A 308 20.63 11.18 -11.46
C LEU A 308 21.07 12.51 -10.82
N PRO A 309 20.69 13.71 -11.33
CA PRO A 309 21.06 14.97 -10.67
C PRO A 309 20.51 15.13 -9.24
N TYR A 310 19.53 14.33 -8.85
CA TYR A 310 18.89 14.36 -7.55
C TYR A 310 19.34 13.22 -6.64
N ALA A 311 19.84 12.12 -7.23
CA ALA A 311 20.22 10.92 -6.50
C ALA A 311 21.53 11.11 -5.71
N ASN A 312 21.56 10.60 -4.50
CA ASN A 312 22.80 10.44 -3.71
C ASN A 312 23.26 9.00 -3.64
N ARG A 313 22.40 8.04 -4.00
CA ARG A 313 22.67 6.61 -3.94
C ARG A 313 21.95 5.86 -5.06
N MET A 314 22.56 4.77 -5.53
CA MET A 314 22.03 3.99 -6.63
C MET A 314 22.23 2.50 -6.37
N ALA A 315 21.15 1.72 -6.56
CA ALA A 315 21.18 0.26 -6.49
C ALA A 315 20.88 -0.35 -7.86
N LEU A 316 21.78 -1.21 -8.32
CA LEU A 316 21.63 -1.95 -9.58
C LEU A 316 21.07 -3.34 -9.30
N MET A 317 19.92 -3.64 -9.91
CA MET A 317 19.28 -4.96 -9.85
C MET A 317 19.49 -5.75 -11.14
N VAL A 318 19.87 -7.02 -11.01
CA VAL A 318 19.99 -7.97 -12.12
C VAL A 318 19.44 -9.31 -11.67
N ASP A 319 18.57 -9.92 -12.46
CA ASP A 319 18.02 -11.27 -12.24
C ASP A 319 17.49 -11.55 -10.82
N GLY A 320 16.89 -10.53 -10.22
CA GLY A 320 16.30 -10.62 -8.88
C GLY A 320 17.26 -10.37 -7.72
N GLU A 321 18.49 -9.96 -7.98
CA GLU A 321 19.53 -9.65 -6.99
C GLU A 321 19.97 -8.19 -7.08
N ILE A 322 20.39 -7.59 -5.97
CA ILE A 322 21.11 -6.31 -5.96
C ILE A 322 22.59 -6.63 -6.12
N VAL A 323 23.15 -6.28 -7.29
CA VAL A 323 24.54 -6.59 -7.63
C VAL A 323 25.52 -5.45 -7.29
N CYS A 324 25.00 -4.24 -7.14
CA CYS A 324 25.74 -3.07 -6.70
C CYS A 324 24.80 -2.11 -5.96
N ASP A 325 25.23 -1.57 -4.84
CA ASP A 325 24.53 -0.57 -4.04
C ASP A 325 25.58 0.38 -3.45
N SER A 326 25.67 1.58 -4.02
CA SER A 326 26.72 2.55 -3.65
C SER A 326 26.29 3.98 -4.03
N ASP A 327 27.22 4.93 -3.95
CA ASP A 327 27.03 6.24 -4.57
C ASP A 327 26.84 6.10 -6.09
N VAL A 328 26.28 7.15 -6.70
CA VAL A 328 25.92 7.15 -8.12
C VAL A 328 27.13 6.87 -9.02
N ALA A 329 28.28 7.53 -8.77
CA ALA A 329 29.46 7.41 -9.63
C ALA A 329 30.01 5.98 -9.61
N THR A 330 30.21 5.41 -8.43
CA THR A 330 30.67 4.03 -8.24
C THR A 330 29.74 3.01 -8.90
N THR A 331 28.42 3.21 -8.82
CA THR A 331 27.48 2.28 -9.44
C THR A 331 27.49 2.39 -10.98
N LEU A 332 27.63 3.60 -11.55
CA LEU A 332 27.77 3.79 -13.00
C LEU A 332 29.08 3.17 -13.52
N GLU A 333 30.19 3.34 -12.80
CA GLU A 333 31.47 2.69 -13.12
C GLU A 333 31.34 1.15 -13.06
N TYR A 334 30.65 0.62 -12.06
CA TYR A 334 30.39 -0.81 -11.96
C TYR A 334 29.61 -1.33 -13.18
N MET A 335 28.55 -0.62 -13.60
CA MET A 335 27.74 -0.97 -14.78
C MET A 335 28.61 -1.01 -16.03
N TYR A 336 29.43 0.02 -16.25
CA TYR A 336 30.33 0.13 -17.41
C TYR A 336 31.39 -0.98 -17.43
N ASN A 337 32.14 -1.15 -16.35
CA ASN A 337 33.23 -2.11 -16.24
C ASN A 337 32.79 -3.57 -16.34
N HIS A 338 31.57 -3.90 -15.92
CA HIS A 338 31.02 -5.26 -15.98
C HIS A 338 30.13 -5.49 -17.20
N ASN A 339 29.96 -4.48 -18.05
CA ASN A 339 29.09 -4.51 -19.24
C ASN A 339 27.64 -4.90 -18.87
N ILE A 340 27.13 -4.35 -17.76
CA ILE A 340 25.79 -4.63 -17.25
C ILE A 340 24.90 -3.41 -17.49
N TYR A 341 23.81 -3.58 -18.26
CA TYR A 341 22.79 -2.56 -18.50
C TYR A 341 23.38 -1.24 -19.00
N VAL A 342 24.40 -1.32 -19.87
CA VAL A 342 25.17 -0.16 -20.37
C VAL A 342 24.34 0.78 -21.25
N GLU A 343 23.25 0.30 -21.83
CA GLU A 343 22.32 1.10 -22.62
C GLU A 343 21.59 2.18 -21.81
N ALA A 344 21.53 2.03 -20.51
CA ALA A 344 20.93 3.01 -19.59
C ALA A 344 21.93 4.10 -19.15
N LEU A 345 23.24 3.91 -19.41
CA LEU A 345 24.26 4.86 -19.01
C LEU A 345 24.11 6.19 -19.76
N PRO A 346 24.24 7.33 -19.07
CA PRO A 346 24.28 8.62 -19.72
C PRO A 346 25.45 8.71 -20.76
N SER A 347 25.17 9.21 -21.96
CA SER A 347 26.17 9.32 -23.03
C SER A 347 27.39 10.15 -22.62
N VAL A 348 27.22 11.15 -21.76
CA VAL A 348 28.32 11.93 -21.19
C VAL A 348 29.25 11.06 -20.35
N PHE A 349 28.67 10.15 -19.57
CA PHE A 349 29.45 9.23 -18.73
C PHE A 349 30.22 8.20 -19.57
N THR A 350 29.55 7.57 -20.55
CA THR A 350 30.24 6.62 -21.46
C THR A 350 31.37 7.27 -22.23
N THR A 351 31.18 8.50 -22.74
CA THR A 351 32.23 9.27 -23.39
C THR A 351 33.42 9.58 -22.46
N TYR A 352 33.14 9.92 -21.20
CA TYR A 352 34.17 10.13 -20.19
C TYR A 352 35.02 8.86 -19.97
N MET A 353 34.36 7.71 -19.77
CA MET A 353 35.01 6.41 -19.54
C MET A 353 35.82 5.90 -20.76
N GLU A 354 35.48 6.31 -21.99
CA GLU A 354 36.24 5.97 -23.20
C GLU A 354 37.51 6.83 -23.38
N LEU A 355 37.62 7.96 -22.67
CA LEU A 355 38.75 8.87 -22.73
C LEU A 355 39.81 8.61 -21.66
N GLU A 356 39.49 7.87 -20.59
CA GLU A 356 40.42 7.38 -19.59
C GLU A 356 41.04 6.04 -20.00
#